data_b9726a190bc6fce98de90e6ed1c3c0cc
#
_entry.id   b9726a190bc6fce98de90e6ed1c3c0cc
#
_cell.length_a   1.000
_cell.length_b   1.000
_cell.length_c   1.000
_cell.angle_alpha   90.00
_cell.angle_beta   90.00
_cell.angle_gamma   90.00
#
_symmetry.space_group_name_H-M   'P 1'
#
loop_
_entity.id
_entity.type
_entity.pdbx_description
1 polymer ?
#
loop_
_entity_poly.entity_id
_entity_poly.type
_entity_poly.pdbx_seq_one_letter_code
_entity_poly.pdbx_strand_id
1 'polypeptide(L)'
;MGDMKKAVQFSETGNPPDVVELIDLQTADVGPDEALIDVEAAAINPSHLLTLSGGYGVQPELPAIPGAEGAGIIREVGSDVTNVKPGDRVMIPPYSGTWRQQVVVKAEAIHIPLPATGDDHHPVA
;
A
#
# COMPACT_ATOMS: atom_id res chain seq x y z
N MET A 1 -1.15 -15.13 17.13
CA MET A 1 0.12 -14.56 16.70
C MET A 1 0.07 -14.26 15.21
N GLY A 2 0.21 -13.02 14.83
CA GLY A 2 0.15 -12.63 13.42
C GLY A 2 1.47 -12.90 12.71
N ASP A 3 1.37 -13.05 11.40
CA ASP A 3 2.56 -13.13 10.56
C ASP A 3 3.25 -11.78 10.50
N MET A 4 4.58 -11.82 10.43
CA MET A 4 5.35 -10.61 10.21
C MET A 4 5.52 -10.40 8.71
N LYS A 5 5.31 -9.18 8.27
CA LYS A 5 5.44 -8.78 6.86
C LYS A 5 6.43 -7.64 6.73
N LYS A 6 7.10 -7.59 5.59
CA LYS A 6 8.12 -6.58 5.34
C LYS A 6 7.49 -5.25 4.91
N ALA A 7 8.14 -4.17 5.32
CA ALA A 7 7.80 -2.82 4.88
C ALA A 7 9.07 -1.97 4.85
N VAL A 8 9.03 -0.91 4.06
CA VAL A 8 10.09 0.10 4.03
C VAL A 8 9.60 1.30 4.82
N GLN A 9 10.41 1.77 5.74
CA GLN A 9 10.06 2.87 6.63
C GLN A 9 11.18 3.91 6.64
N PHE A 10 10.84 5.17 6.88
CA PHE A 10 11.83 6.20 7.17
C PHE A 10 11.39 6.99 8.39
N SER A 11 12.36 7.33 9.24
CA SER A 11 12.13 8.04 10.50
C SER A 11 12.71 9.45 10.49
N GLU A 12 13.46 9.78 9.45
CA GLU A 12 14.01 11.11 9.25
C GLU A 12 14.12 11.35 7.75
N THR A 13 14.20 12.60 7.35
CA THR A 13 14.44 12.96 5.96
C THR A 13 15.93 13.10 5.69
N GLY A 14 16.32 12.89 4.43
CA GLY A 14 17.71 12.96 4.03
C GLY A 14 17.92 12.32 2.67
N ASN A 15 19.15 11.87 2.43
CA ASN A 15 19.45 11.17 1.20
C ASN A 15 18.69 9.85 1.18
N PRO A 16 17.82 9.60 0.19
CA PRO A 16 16.90 8.44 0.22
C PRO A 16 17.54 7.10 0.58
N PRO A 17 18.67 6.68 -0.03
CA PRO A 17 19.24 5.39 0.36
C PRO A 17 19.70 5.31 1.82
N ASP A 18 19.96 6.45 2.44
CA ASP A 18 20.47 6.49 3.80
C ASP A 18 19.37 6.50 4.86
N VAL A 19 18.14 6.91 4.48
CA VAL A 19 17.07 7.10 5.45
C VAL A 19 16.04 5.99 5.44
N VAL A 20 16.01 5.14 4.41
CA VAL A 20 15.06 4.04 4.34
C VAL A 20 15.55 2.83 5.12
N GLU A 21 14.64 2.16 5.80
CA GLU A 21 14.91 0.95 6.56
C GLU A 21 13.92 -0.13 6.16
N LEU A 22 14.40 -1.37 6.07
CA LEU A 22 13.53 -2.52 5.92
C LEU A 22 13.14 -2.98 7.32
N ILE A 23 11.84 -3.01 7.58
CA ILE A 23 11.33 -3.40 8.90
C ILE A 23 10.35 -4.56 8.77
N ASP A 24 10.11 -5.22 9.89
CA ASP A 24 9.06 -6.23 10.01
C ASP A 24 7.87 -5.60 10.72
N LEU A 25 6.69 -5.76 10.13
CA LEU A 25 5.44 -5.33 10.75
C LEU A 25 4.54 -6.52 10.96
N GLN A 26 3.89 -6.56 12.10
CA GLN A 26 2.86 -7.55 12.35
C GLN A 26 1.64 -7.21 11.50
N THR A 27 1.03 -8.23 10.90
CA THR A 27 -0.21 -8.06 10.14
C THR A 27 -1.29 -7.47 11.04
N ALA A 28 -1.89 -6.37 10.61
CA ALA A 28 -2.94 -5.70 11.37
C ALA A 28 -4.24 -6.49 11.28
N ASP A 29 -5.07 -6.36 12.31
CA ASP A 29 -6.42 -6.90 12.28
C ASP A 29 -7.28 -6.08 11.33
N VAL A 30 -8.21 -6.76 10.67
CA VAL A 30 -9.11 -6.13 9.71
C VAL A 30 -10.40 -5.75 10.43
N GLY A 31 -10.71 -4.46 10.43
CA GLY A 31 -11.95 -3.97 10.99
C GLY A 31 -13.14 -4.29 10.10
N PRO A 32 -14.38 -4.09 10.59
CA PRO A 32 -15.57 -4.50 9.86
C PRO A 32 -15.73 -3.81 8.49
N ASP A 33 -15.20 -2.62 8.32
CA ASP A 33 -15.29 -1.84 7.08
C ASP A 33 -13.97 -1.79 6.31
N GLU A 34 -13.03 -2.66 6.64
CA GLU A 34 -11.68 -2.63 6.08
C GLU A 34 -11.38 -3.85 5.23
N ALA A 35 -10.35 -3.71 4.41
CA ALA A 35 -9.84 -4.81 3.58
C ALA A 35 -8.34 -4.92 3.75
N LEU A 36 -7.84 -6.14 3.81
CA LEU A 36 -6.43 -6.46 3.83
C LEU A 36 -6.00 -6.80 2.41
N ILE A 37 -5.00 -6.12 1.92
CA ILE A 37 -4.49 -6.29 0.55
C ILE A 37 -3.07 -6.82 0.60
N ASP A 38 -2.82 -7.91 -0.14
CA ASP A 38 -1.46 -8.35 -0.45
C ASP A 38 -0.96 -7.48 -1.59
N VAL A 39 0.06 -6.69 -1.34
CA VAL A 39 0.59 -5.75 -2.33
C VAL A 39 1.41 -6.51 -3.35
N GLU A 40 1.02 -6.42 -4.63
CA GLU A 40 1.75 -7.05 -5.73
C GLU A 40 2.74 -6.10 -6.38
N ALA A 41 2.39 -4.83 -6.46
CA ALA A 41 3.21 -3.82 -7.10
C ALA A 41 3.02 -2.49 -6.42
N ALA A 42 4.11 -1.75 -6.29
CA ALA A 42 4.09 -0.39 -5.77
C ALA A 42 5.00 0.45 -6.64
N ALA A 43 4.54 1.64 -6.98
CA ALA A 43 5.32 2.53 -7.82
C ALA A 43 6.40 3.26 -7.01
N ILE A 44 7.54 3.50 -7.65
CA ILE A 44 8.57 4.40 -7.13
C ILE A 44 8.58 5.61 -8.03
N ASN A 45 8.03 6.70 -7.55
CA ASN A 45 7.92 7.95 -8.30
C ASN A 45 8.94 8.97 -7.81
N PRO A 46 9.32 9.96 -8.63
CA PRO A 46 10.17 11.06 -8.17
C PRO A 46 9.63 11.75 -6.92
N SER A 47 8.31 11.85 -6.77
CA SER A 47 7.70 12.44 -5.57
C SER A 47 8.05 11.66 -4.30
N HIS A 48 8.23 10.34 -4.39
CA HIS A 48 8.65 9.54 -3.24
C HIS A 48 10.07 9.92 -2.80
N LEU A 49 10.96 10.14 -3.76
CA LEU A 49 12.33 10.56 -3.45
C LEU A 49 12.34 11.94 -2.82
N LEU A 50 11.48 12.84 -3.30
CA LEU A 50 11.32 14.16 -2.70
C LEU A 50 10.78 14.09 -1.28
N THR A 51 9.83 13.21 -1.03
CA THR A 51 9.31 12.99 0.33
C THR A 51 10.41 12.51 1.26
N LEU A 52 11.21 11.54 0.82
CA LEU A 52 12.31 11.01 1.63
C LEU A 52 13.38 12.07 1.92
N SER A 53 13.65 12.95 0.96
CA SER A 53 14.65 13.99 1.11
C SER A 53 14.14 15.21 1.88
N GLY A 54 12.83 15.29 2.12
CA GLY A 54 12.23 16.45 2.78
C GLY A 54 11.87 17.59 1.85
N GLY A 55 12.05 17.40 0.52
CA GLY A 55 11.79 18.45 -0.46
C GLY A 55 10.37 18.50 -0.98
N TYR A 56 9.52 17.54 -0.63
CA TYR A 56 8.13 17.52 -1.08
C TYR A 56 7.29 18.45 -0.20
N GLY A 57 6.35 19.17 -0.81
CA GLY A 57 5.57 20.17 -0.11
C GLY A 57 4.69 19.62 1.01
N VAL A 58 4.18 18.39 0.85
CA VAL A 58 3.38 17.72 1.89
C VAL A 58 4.24 16.62 2.49
N GLN A 59 4.56 16.77 3.76
CA GLN A 59 5.40 15.80 4.47
C GLN A 59 4.54 14.96 5.41
N PRO A 60 4.74 13.62 5.45
CA PRO A 60 4.04 12.76 6.38
C PRO A 60 4.59 12.91 7.80
N GLU A 61 3.80 12.45 8.76
CA GLU A 61 4.31 12.26 10.12
C GLU A 61 5.31 11.11 10.13
N LEU A 62 6.41 11.29 10.83
CA LEU A 62 7.46 10.26 10.92
C LEU A 62 7.35 9.48 12.22
N PRO A 63 7.65 8.19 12.24
CA PRO A 63 8.12 7.38 11.11
C PRO A 63 6.99 7.11 10.12
N ALA A 64 7.32 6.98 8.85
CA ALA A 64 6.34 6.77 7.80
C ALA A 64 6.76 5.68 6.81
N ILE A 65 5.77 5.04 6.21
CA ILE A 65 5.97 4.08 5.12
C ILE A 65 5.60 4.80 3.83
N PRO A 66 6.52 4.96 2.89
CA PRO A 66 6.22 5.67 1.64
C PRO A 66 5.34 4.83 0.72
N GLY A 67 4.86 5.45 -0.33
CA GLY A 67 4.11 4.79 -1.39
C GLY A 67 2.76 5.43 -1.61
N ALA A 68 2.63 6.12 -2.74
CA ALA A 68 1.38 6.77 -3.12
C ALA A 68 0.50 5.86 -3.96
N GLU A 69 1.07 4.94 -4.72
CA GLU A 69 0.35 4.12 -5.69
C GLU A 69 0.75 2.66 -5.58
N GLY A 70 -0.21 1.79 -5.88
CA GLY A 70 0.06 0.36 -5.90
C GLY A 70 -1.17 -0.42 -6.30
N ALA A 71 -0.96 -1.71 -6.51
CA ALA A 71 -2.01 -2.67 -6.82
C ALA A 71 -1.76 -3.94 -6.04
N GLY A 72 -2.82 -4.67 -5.78
CA GLY A 72 -2.70 -5.92 -5.06
C GLY A 72 -3.95 -6.74 -5.11
N ILE A 73 -3.96 -7.81 -4.33
CA ILE A 73 -5.07 -8.76 -4.27
C ILE A 73 -5.67 -8.70 -2.88
N ILE A 74 -6.98 -8.63 -2.81
CA ILE A 74 -7.72 -8.69 -1.54
C ILE A 74 -7.48 -10.06 -0.91
N ARG A 75 -6.98 -10.04 0.31
CA ARG A 75 -6.75 -11.26 1.08
C ARG A 75 -7.88 -11.53 2.07
N GLU A 76 -8.39 -10.48 2.68
CA GLU A 76 -9.42 -10.59 3.71
C GLU A 76 -10.24 -9.32 3.73
N VAL A 77 -11.51 -9.45 4.04
CA VAL A 77 -12.42 -8.29 4.18
C VAL A 77 -13.16 -8.36 5.50
N GLY A 78 -13.49 -7.21 6.03
CA GLY A 78 -14.32 -7.10 7.22
C GLY A 78 -15.78 -7.50 6.95
N SER A 79 -16.53 -7.70 8.02
CA SER A 79 -17.89 -8.24 7.94
C SER A 79 -18.89 -7.34 7.21
N ASP A 80 -18.62 -6.04 7.15
CA ASP A 80 -19.51 -5.07 6.51
C ASP A 80 -19.14 -4.75 5.07
N VAL A 81 -18.08 -5.36 4.56
CA VAL A 81 -17.57 -5.06 3.22
C VAL A 81 -18.38 -5.82 2.17
N THR A 82 -18.90 -5.11 1.18
CA THR A 82 -19.73 -5.68 0.12
C THR A 82 -19.23 -5.38 -1.29
N ASN A 83 -18.31 -4.42 -1.43
CA ASN A 83 -17.86 -3.96 -2.76
C ASN A 83 -16.68 -4.75 -3.32
N VAL A 84 -15.95 -5.45 -2.49
CA VAL A 84 -14.82 -6.30 -2.89
C VAL A 84 -14.84 -7.57 -2.08
N LYS A 85 -14.11 -8.59 -2.55
CA LYS A 85 -14.04 -9.89 -1.88
C LYS A 85 -12.62 -10.45 -2.01
N PRO A 86 -12.24 -11.41 -1.16
CA PRO A 86 -10.93 -12.07 -1.29
C PRO A 86 -10.72 -12.62 -2.70
N GLY A 87 -9.53 -12.41 -3.23
CA GLY A 87 -9.16 -12.79 -4.59
C GLY A 87 -9.33 -11.68 -5.62
N ASP A 88 -10.04 -10.62 -5.31
CA ASP A 88 -10.18 -9.49 -6.23
C ASP A 88 -8.86 -8.74 -6.34
N ARG A 89 -8.49 -8.41 -7.57
CA ARG A 89 -7.33 -7.56 -7.84
C ARG A 89 -7.80 -6.11 -7.88
N VAL A 90 -7.14 -5.25 -7.13
CA VAL A 90 -7.60 -3.87 -6.93
C VAL A 90 -6.43 -2.89 -7.03
N MET A 91 -6.77 -1.65 -7.34
CA MET A 91 -5.87 -0.53 -7.10
C MET A 91 -5.95 -0.15 -5.63
N ILE A 92 -4.80 0.04 -5.01
CA ILE A 92 -4.73 0.46 -3.61
C ILE A 92 -5.05 1.95 -3.55
N PRO A 93 -5.88 2.39 -2.60
CA PRO A 93 -6.18 3.82 -2.47
C PRO A 93 -4.91 4.67 -2.37
N PRO A 94 -4.88 5.86 -2.99
CA PRO A 94 -3.69 6.70 -2.99
C PRO A 94 -3.17 7.03 -1.60
N TYR A 95 -1.85 7.11 -1.49
CA TYR A 95 -1.15 7.50 -0.26
C TYR A 95 -1.41 6.57 0.93
N SER A 96 -1.57 5.27 0.65
CA SER A 96 -1.78 4.25 1.69
C SER A 96 -0.49 3.69 2.27
N GLY A 97 0.67 4.13 1.79
CA GLY A 97 1.95 3.58 2.22
C GLY A 97 2.22 2.22 1.60
N THR A 98 2.31 2.17 0.27
CA THR A 98 2.32 0.91 -0.49
C THR A 98 3.66 0.19 -0.52
N TRP A 99 4.72 0.77 0.02
CA TRP A 99 6.03 0.12 0.07
C TRP A 99 6.06 -0.92 1.21
N ARG A 100 5.18 -1.90 1.11
CA ARG A 100 5.03 -2.95 2.11
C ARG A 100 4.33 -4.17 1.49
N GLN A 101 4.47 -5.31 2.14
CA GLN A 101 3.88 -6.54 1.63
C GLN A 101 2.37 -6.61 1.80
N GLN A 102 1.85 -6.06 2.88
CA GLN A 102 0.41 -6.02 3.12
C GLN A 102 -0.01 -4.65 3.66
N VAL A 103 -1.21 -4.23 3.28
CA VAL A 103 -1.78 -2.98 3.76
C VAL A 103 -3.26 -3.17 4.09
N VAL A 104 -3.73 -2.54 5.16
CA VAL A 104 -5.15 -2.48 5.51
C VAL A 104 -5.68 -1.11 5.13
N VAL A 105 -6.77 -1.09 4.38
CA VAL A 105 -7.40 0.15 3.92
C VAL A 105 -8.90 0.09 4.16
N LYS A 106 -9.54 1.25 4.15
CA LYS A 106 -11.00 1.31 4.16
C LYS A 106 -11.52 0.78 2.82
N ALA A 107 -12.40 -0.20 2.87
CA ALA A 107 -12.92 -0.81 1.65
C ALA A 107 -13.69 0.18 0.78
N GLU A 108 -14.34 1.17 1.39
CA GLU A 108 -15.06 2.20 0.63
C GLU A 108 -14.16 3.05 -0.25
N ALA A 109 -12.87 3.08 0.03
CA ALA A 109 -11.90 3.81 -0.79
C ALA A 109 -11.45 3.01 -2.01
N ILE A 110 -11.84 1.75 -2.11
CA ILE A 110 -11.53 0.90 -3.25
C ILE A 110 -12.70 1.00 -4.23
N HIS A 111 -12.47 1.67 -5.37
CA HIS A 111 -13.55 1.97 -6.28
C HIS A 111 -13.77 0.93 -7.38
N ILE A 112 -12.70 0.37 -7.92
CA ILE A 112 -12.77 -0.47 -9.12
C ILE A 112 -11.85 -1.67 -8.96
N PRO A 113 -12.39 -2.89 -8.87
CA PRO A 113 -11.57 -4.08 -8.98
C PRO A 113 -10.95 -4.17 -10.37
N LEU A 114 -9.70 -4.57 -10.44
CA LEU A 114 -9.03 -4.78 -11.71
C LEU A 114 -9.42 -6.15 -12.28
N PRO A 115 -9.27 -6.36 -13.60
CA PRO A 115 -9.48 -7.69 -14.19
C PRO A 115 -8.63 -8.74 -13.49
N ALA A 116 -9.22 -9.91 -13.28
CA ALA A 116 -8.55 -10.99 -12.55
C ALA A 116 -7.43 -11.66 -13.35
N THR A 117 -7.40 -11.52 -14.66
CA THR A 117 -6.45 -12.22 -15.49
C THR A 117 -5.33 -11.31 -15.96
N GLY A 118 -4.12 -11.85 -15.96
CA GLY A 118 -2.96 -11.11 -16.40
C GLY A 118 -2.81 -11.02 -17.92
N ASP A 119 -3.75 -11.59 -18.67
CA ASP A 119 -3.74 -11.51 -20.12
C ASP A 119 -4.40 -10.23 -20.64
N ASP A 120 -4.80 -9.40 -19.75
CA ASP A 120 -5.32 -8.11 -20.12
C ASP A 120 -4.16 -7.24 -20.59
N HIS A 121 -3.97 -7.22 -21.87
CA HIS A 121 -2.83 -6.55 -22.49
C HIS A 121 -3.06 -5.08 -22.73
N HIS A 122 -3.96 -4.48 -22.04
CA HIS A 122 -4.18 -3.06 -22.22
C HIS A 122 -2.94 -2.31 -21.79
N PRO A 123 -2.32 -1.57 -22.69
CA PRO A 123 -1.24 -0.70 -22.24
C PRO A 123 -1.85 0.28 -21.26
N VAL A 124 -1.21 0.38 -20.14
CA VAL A 124 -1.55 1.42 -19.21
C VAL A 124 -1.08 2.70 -19.85
N ALA A 125 -2.02 3.45 -20.31
CA ALA A 125 -1.71 4.71 -20.95
C ALA A 125 -1.27 5.73 -19.91
#